data_bb0e65cf16aa21b3ac965e4eee899658
#
_entry.id   bb0e65cf16aa21b3ac965e4eee899658
#
_cell.length_a   1.000
_cell.length_b   1.000
_cell.length_c   1.000
_cell.angle_alpha   90.00
_cell.angle_beta   90.00
_cell.angle_gamma   90.00
#
_symmetry.space_group_name_H-M   'P 1'
#
loop_
_entity.id
_entity.type
_entity.pdbx_description
1 polymer ?
#
loop_
_entity_poly.entity_id
_entity_poly.type
_entity_poly.pdbx_seq_one_letter_code
_entity_poly.pdbx_strand_id
1 'polypeptide(L)'
;AIRRQRQMCIRDSFDSADFYLAAADGEHKLTAPVLYHCDEDLSDVYDIIDYSRRILYSGKSIVYRETDIMADEVRTKTEYYDKVYKPNRWHYSLQMIIAKDKQFLGVVTLYRNIGKDDFNHDEVFLVDTLKEHMAYRLWQQKQNRMQFGEKLTVSAATEKFGLTRQEHNILHLLMEGKDNSFICDYLSISINTLKKHILNIYRKLGIRNRVQL
;
A
#
# COMPACT_ATOMS: atom_id res chain seq x y z
N ALA A 1 -16.92 -40.97 8.76
CA ALA A 1 -17.24 -39.69 8.19
C ALA A 1 -16.02 -38.78 8.33
N ILE A 2 -15.22 -38.67 7.27
CA ILE A 2 -14.08 -37.75 7.23
C ILE A 2 -14.68 -36.37 7.10
N ARG A 3 -14.65 -35.56 8.18
CA ARG A 3 -14.91 -34.13 8.13
C ARG A 3 -13.84 -33.57 7.15
N ARG A 4 -14.28 -33.14 5.98
CA ARG A 4 -13.47 -32.24 5.14
C ARG A 4 -13.16 -31.03 6.01
N GLN A 5 -11.92 -30.93 6.49
CA GLN A 5 -11.38 -29.65 6.96
C GLN A 5 -11.52 -28.72 5.77
N ARG A 6 -12.48 -27.79 5.83
CA ARG A 6 -12.47 -26.62 4.94
C ARG A 6 -11.14 -25.94 5.22
N GLN A 7 -10.24 -25.96 4.26
CA GLN A 7 -9.13 -25.01 4.26
C GLN A 7 -9.75 -23.64 4.40
N MET A 8 -9.56 -23.01 5.56
CA MET A 8 -10.04 -21.67 5.83
C MET A 8 -9.22 -20.75 4.93
N CYS A 9 -9.81 -20.33 3.83
CA CYS A 9 -9.21 -19.33 2.98
C CYS A 9 -9.46 -17.97 3.65
N ILE A 10 -8.42 -17.22 3.94
CA ILE A 10 -8.53 -15.87 4.52
C ILE A 10 -9.53 -15.02 3.71
N ARG A 11 -9.54 -15.19 2.38
CA ARG A 11 -10.45 -14.51 1.46
C ARG A 11 -11.94 -14.76 1.76
N ASP A 12 -12.28 -15.92 2.33
CA ASP A 12 -13.67 -16.27 2.64
C ASP A 12 -14.09 -15.78 4.04
N SER A 13 -13.14 -15.20 4.80
CA SER A 13 -13.34 -14.79 6.19
C SER A 13 -13.81 -13.34 6.33
N PHE A 14 -13.76 -12.52 5.27
CA PHE A 14 -14.20 -11.13 5.29
C PHE A 14 -14.91 -10.77 3.97
N ASP A 15 -15.69 -9.69 3.99
CA ASP A 15 -16.47 -9.23 2.83
C ASP A 15 -15.78 -8.09 2.08
N SER A 16 -15.17 -7.19 2.82
CA SER A 16 -14.48 -6.01 2.30
C SER A 16 -13.18 -5.78 3.06
N ALA A 17 -12.26 -5.08 2.45
CA ALA A 17 -11.01 -4.68 3.12
C ALA A 17 -10.52 -3.34 2.58
N ASP A 18 -9.82 -2.61 3.43
CA ASP A 18 -9.01 -1.46 3.02
C ASP A 18 -7.59 -1.57 3.54
N PHE A 19 -6.69 -0.89 2.86
CA PHE A 19 -5.31 -0.71 3.27
C PHE A 19 -4.88 0.71 3.00
N TYR A 20 -4.37 1.38 4.02
CA TYR A 20 -3.83 2.73 3.92
C TYR A 20 -2.39 2.77 4.39
N LEU A 21 -1.59 3.59 3.73
CA LEU A 21 -0.23 3.91 4.15
C LEU A 21 -0.21 5.18 5.01
N ALA A 22 0.81 5.30 5.85
CA ALA A 22 1.12 6.58 6.50
C ALA A 22 1.57 7.60 5.47
N ALA A 23 1.15 8.87 5.63
CA ALA A 23 1.65 9.98 4.83
C ALA A 23 3.17 10.15 4.99
N ALA A 24 3.84 10.57 3.90
CA ALA A 24 5.29 10.67 3.86
C ALA A 24 5.85 11.85 4.69
N ASP A 25 5.05 12.89 4.86
CA ASP A 25 5.39 14.16 5.53
C ASP A 25 5.41 14.09 7.07
N GLY A 26 5.07 12.94 7.65
CA GLY A 26 4.98 12.76 9.10
C GLY A 26 3.69 13.32 9.71
N GLU A 27 2.78 13.86 8.92
CA GLU A 27 1.42 14.14 9.36
C GLU A 27 0.71 12.84 9.71
N HIS A 28 -0.08 12.87 10.78
CA HIS A 28 -0.91 11.74 11.18
C HIS A 28 -2.12 11.60 10.23
N LYS A 29 -1.83 11.27 8.96
CA LYS A 29 -2.82 11.09 7.90
C LYS A 29 -2.64 9.75 7.20
N LEU A 30 -3.75 9.24 6.71
CA LEU A 30 -3.82 8.06 5.86
C LEU A 30 -3.72 8.47 4.39
N THR A 31 -3.05 7.65 3.58
CA THR A 31 -2.83 7.92 2.16
C THR A 31 -2.72 6.63 1.35
N ALA A 32 -2.71 6.76 0.02
CA ALA A 32 -2.52 5.66 -0.91
C ALA A 32 -3.49 4.48 -0.68
N PRO A 33 -4.82 4.70 -0.71
CA PRO A 33 -5.81 3.67 -0.46
C PRO A 33 -5.71 2.51 -1.46
N VAL A 34 -5.77 1.29 -0.93
CA VAL A 34 -6.03 0.07 -1.70
C VAL A 34 -7.32 -0.52 -1.16
N LEU A 35 -8.36 -0.51 -1.98
CA LEU A 35 -9.71 -0.87 -1.59
C LEU A 35 -10.12 -2.21 -2.22
N TYR A 36 -10.71 -3.10 -1.43
CA TYR A 36 -11.28 -4.36 -1.88
C TYR A 36 -12.75 -4.43 -1.46
N HIS A 37 -13.66 -4.44 -2.43
CA HIS A 37 -15.11 -4.35 -2.22
C HIS A 37 -15.52 -3.17 -1.31
N CYS A 38 -14.80 -2.08 -1.41
CA CYS A 38 -15.11 -0.78 -0.82
C CYS A 38 -15.26 0.22 -1.97
N ASP A 39 -16.34 0.99 -1.98
CA ASP A 39 -16.64 1.88 -3.12
C ASP A 39 -16.03 3.27 -2.98
N GLU A 40 -15.67 3.67 -1.76
CA GLU A 40 -15.21 5.03 -1.45
C GLU A 40 -13.91 5.02 -0.60
N ASP A 41 -13.09 6.04 -0.80
CA ASP A 41 -11.98 6.38 0.07
C ASP A 41 -12.51 7.09 1.31
N LEU A 42 -12.34 6.47 2.46
CA LEU A 42 -12.81 6.97 3.76
C LEU A 42 -11.69 7.60 4.60
N SER A 43 -10.49 7.83 4.04
CA SER A 43 -9.33 8.33 4.78
C SER A 43 -9.61 9.61 5.55
N ASP A 44 -10.29 10.60 4.92
CA ASP A 44 -10.65 11.86 5.57
C ASP A 44 -11.63 11.66 6.72
N VAL A 45 -12.56 10.70 6.60
CA VAL A 45 -13.54 10.38 7.64
C VAL A 45 -12.84 9.71 8.83
N TYR A 46 -11.94 8.76 8.57
CA TYR A 46 -11.14 8.10 9.61
C TYR A 46 -10.29 9.10 10.40
N ASP A 47 -9.70 10.08 9.72
CA ASP A 47 -8.88 11.09 10.37
C ASP A 47 -9.65 12.01 11.32
N ILE A 48 -10.96 12.16 11.14
CA ILE A 48 -11.80 13.10 11.92
C ILE A 48 -12.54 12.41 13.06
N ILE A 49 -13.19 11.26 12.80
CA ILE A 49 -14.16 10.68 13.74
C ILE A 49 -13.79 9.29 14.26
N ASP A 50 -12.68 8.70 13.81
CA ASP A 50 -12.22 7.41 14.31
C ASP A 50 -11.74 7.51 15.76
N TYR A 51 -12.49 6.92 16.68
CA TYR A 51 -12.13 6.88 18.10
C TYR A 51 -10.91 6.01 18.40
N SER A 52 -10.54 5.10 17.50
CA SER A 52 -9.35 4.24 17.62
C SER A 52 -8.05 4.94 17.22
N ARG A 53 -8.10 6.18 16.76
CA ARG A 53 -6.95 6.95 16.24
C ARG A 53 -5.73 6.96 17.16
N ARG A 54 -5.91 6.95 18.48
CA ARG A 54 -4.80 6.88 19.45
C ARG A 54 -4.05 5.55 19.38
N ILE A 55 -4.76 4.47 19.05
CA ILE A 55 -4.17 3.13 18.88
C ILE A 55 -3.42 3.11 17.55
N LEU A 56 -4.02 3.67 16.48
CA LEU A 56 -3.44 3.77 15.15
C LEU A 56 -2.04 4.40 15.19
N TYR A 57 -1.90 5.51 15.88
CA TYR A 57 -0.62 6.25 15.97
C TYR A 57 0.21 5.93 17.22
N SER A 58 -0.05 4.79 17.88
CA SER A 58 0.70 4.35 19.07
C SER A 58 2.18 3.99 18.80
N GLY A 59 2.56 3.84 17.53
CA GLY A 59 3.90 3.39 17.13
C GLY A 59 4.16 1.90 17.36
N LYS A 60 3.11 1.11 17.57
CA LYS A 60 3.18 -0.34 17.79
C LYS A 60 2.37 -1.07 16.73
N SER A 61 2.88 -2.20 16.24
CA SER A 61 2.09 -3.12 15.44
C SER A 61 1.13 -3.90 16.33
N ILE A 62 -0.17 -3.78 16.05
CA ILE A 62 -1.24 -4.36 16.88
C ILE A 62 -2.32 -4.91 15.95
N VAL A 63 -2.88 -6.06 16.29
CA VAL A 63 -4.10 -6.59 15.66
C VAL A 63 -5.20 -6.64 16.71
N TYR A 64 -6.37 -6.10 16.39
CA TYR A 64 -7.51 -6.06 17.29
C TYR A 64 -8.83 -5.99 16.51
N ARG A 65 -9.90 -6.46 17.13
CA ARG A 65 -11.28 -6.22 16.70
C ARG A 65 -11.77 -4.91 17.33
N GLU A 66 -12.65 -4.19 16.68
CA GLU A 66 -13.26 -3.02 17.34
C GLU A 66 -14.01 -3.39 18.61
N THR A 67 -14.59 -4.59 18.66
CA THR A 67 -15.26 -5.14 19.82
C THR A 67 -14.32 -5.41 21.02
N ASP A 68 -13.01 -5.50 20.79
CA ASP A 68 -12.01 -5.57 21.87
C ASP A 68 -11.81 -4.21 22.56
N ILE A 69 -12.15 -3.09 21.88
CA ILE A 69 -12.00 -1.72 22.38
C ILE A 69 -13.30 -1.22 23.00
N MET A 70 -14.43 -1.50 22.36
CA MET A 70 -15.75 -0.98 22.75
C MET A 70 -16.82 -2.03 22.58
N ALA A 71 -17.66 -2.19 23.62
CA ALA A 71 -18.79 -3.11 23.57
C ALA A 71 -19.73 -2.74 22.41
N ASP A 72 -20.29 -3.74 21.74
CA ASP A 72 -21.07 -3.58 20.52
C ASP A 72 -22.29 -2.65 20.70
N GLU A 73 -22.95 -2.73 21.88
CA GLU A 73 -24.11 -1.89 22.22
C GLU A 73 -23.76 -0.39 22.32
N VAL A 74 -22.49 -0.06 22.58
CA VAL A 74 -22.00 1.31 22.65
C VAL A 74 -21.49 1.73 21.27
N ARG A 75 -20.69 0.88 20.62
CA ARG A 75 -20.07 1.11 19.32
C ARG A 75 -21.11 1.45 18.24
N THR A 76 -22.19 0.69 18.19
CA THR A 76 -23.28 0.87 17.21
C THR A 76 -24.07 2.17 17.36
N LYS A 77 -23.82 2.95 18.43
CA LYS A 77 -24.42 4.28 18.67
C LYS A 77 -23.46 5.43 18.38
N THR A 78 -22.24 5.15 17.94
CA THR A 78 -21.24 6.16 17.63
C THR A 78 -21.50 6.81 16.28
N GLU A 79 -21.07 8.06 16.12
CA GLU A 79 -21.08 8.76 14.85
C GLU A 79 -20.23 8.01 13.80
N TYR A 80 -19.13 7.40 14.22
CA TYR A 80 -18.28 6.58 13.39
C TYR A 80 -19.04 5.39 12.79
N TYR A 81 -19.81 4.66 13.60
CA TYR A 81 -20.62 3.57 13.10
C TYR A 81 -21.70 4.05 12.11
N ASP A 82 -22.35 5.17 12.40
CA ASP A 82 -23.40 5.72 11.55
C ASP A 82 -22.86 6.20 10.18
N LYS A 83 -21.67 6.79 10.16
CA LYS A 83 -21.10 7.36 8.93
C LYS A 83 -20.24 6.38 8.11
N VAL A 84 -19.62 5.38 8.77
CA VAL A 84 -18.70 4.45 8.12
C VAL A 84 -19.32 3.08 7.94
N TYR A 85 -19.86 2.51 9.00
CA TYR A 85 -20.32 1.12 8.96
C TYR A 85 -21.69 0.95 8.29
N LYS A 86 -22.68 1.73 8.68
CA LYS A 86 -24.04 1.60 8.16
C LYS A 86 -24.16 1.76 6.64
N PRO A 87 -23.58 2.80 6.02
CA PRO A 87 -23.68 2.99 4.58
C PRO A 87 -23.07 1.82 3.80
N ASN A 88 -21.97 1.26 4.30
CA ASN A 88 -21.26 0.13 3.69
C ASN A 88 -21.83 -1.24 4.07
N ARG A 89 -22.89 -1.29 4.92
CA ARG A 89 -23.48 -2.52 5.45
C ARG A 89 -22.53 -3.37 6.29
N TRP A 90 -21.45 -2.77 6.78
CA TRP A 90 -20.50 -3.43 7.67
C TRP A 90 -21.02 -3.48 9.08
N HIS A 91 -20.54 -4.46 9.86
CA HIS A 91 -20.86 -4.57 11.28
C HIS A 91 -19.60 -4.80 12.11
N TYR A 92 -18.73 -5.71 11.73
CA TYR A 92 -17.50 -6.02 12.45
C TYR A 92 -16.28 -5.67 11.64
N SER A 93 -15.19 -5.30 12.32
CA SER A 93 -13.88 -5.13 11.70
C SER A 93 -12.77 -5.76 12.53
N LEU A 94 -11.74 -6.21 11.81
CA LEU A 94 -10.46 -6.64 12.34
C LEU A 94 -9.38 -5.74 11.73
N GLN A 95 -8.69 -5.00 12.59
CA GLN A 95 -7.67 -4.04 12.17
C GLN A 95 -6.27 -4.58 12.48
N MET A 96 -5.36 -4.43 11.52
CA MET A 96 -3.93 -4.66 11.69
C MET A 96 -3.19 -3.34 11.51
N ILE A 97 -2.78 -2.73 12.61
CA ILE A 97 -1.90 -1.57 12.61
C ILE A 97 -0.47 -2.06 12.38
N ILE A 98 0.22 -1.41 11.47
CA ILE A 98 1.57 -1.75 11.07
C ILE A 98 2.49 -0.60 11.43
N ALA A 99 3.42 -0.87 12.34
CA ALA A 99 4.40 0.11 12.80
C ALA A 99 5.78 -0.54 12.99
N LYS A 100 6.84 0.25 12.88
CA LYS A 100 8.21 -0.18 13.17
C LYS A 100 9.03 1.02 13.65
N ASP A 101 9.92 0.79 14.62
CA ASP A 101 10.75 1.82 15.22
C ASP A 101 9.93 3.03 15.72
N LYS A 102 8.78 2.75 16.36
CA LYS A 102 7.80 3.73 16.86
C LYS A 102 7.15 4.60 15.77
N GLN A 103 7.31 4.23 14.50
CA GLN A 103 6.69 4.93 13.37
C GLN A 103 5.52 4.13 12.84
N PHE A 104 4.37 4.77 12.68
CA PHE A 104 3.24 4.24 11.96
C PHE A 104 3.59 4.12 10.47
N LEU A 105 3.30 2.98 9.87
CA LEU A 105 3.61 2.68 8.46
C LEU A 105 2.35 2.49 7.62
N GLY A 106 1.29 1.96 8.22
CA GLY A 106 0.02 1.72 7.54
C GLY A 106 -0.94 0.90 8.38
N VAL A 107 -2.16 0.76 7.89
CA VAL A 107 -3.22 -0.03 8.52
C VAL A 107 -3.97 -0.85 7.46
N VAL A 108 -4.29 -2.09 7.81
CA VAL A 108 -5.20 -2.95 7.04
C VAL A 108 -6.44 -3.16 7.89
N THR A 109 -7.61 -2.95 7.30
CA THR A 109 -8.89 -3.26 7.95
C THR A 109 -9.65 -4.30 7.14
N LEU A 110 -10.11 -5.34 7.79
CA LEU A 110 -10.97 -6.38 7.23
C LEU A 110 -12.37 -6.19 7.81
N TYR A 111 -13.40 -6.18 6.95
CA TYR A 111 -14.77 -5.94 7.36
C TYR A 111 -15.67 -7.15 7.14
N ARG A 112 -16.65 -7.30 8.02
CA ARG A 112 -17.76 -8.23 7.90
C ARG A 112 -19.09 -7.49 7.87
N ASN A 113 -19.96 -7.93 6.99
CA ASN A 113 -21.28 -7.37 6.81
C ASN A 113 -22.21 -7.72 7.98
N ILE A 114 -23.26 -6.93 8.12
CA ILE A 114 -24.38 -7.18 9.04
C ILE A 114 -24.91 -8.61 8.81
N GLY A 115 -25.13 -9.35 9.90
CA GLY A 115 -25.64 -10.72 9.89
C GLY A 115 -24.56 -11.82 9.91
N LYS A 116 -23.28 -11.45 9.90
CA LYS A 116 -22.18 -12.37 10.18
C LYS A 116 -21.73 -12.28 11.64
N ASP A 117 -21.04 -13.32 12.11
CA ASP A 117 -20.41 -13.33 13.44
C ASP A 117 -19.13 -12.49 13.41
N ASP A 118 -18.69 -12.02 14.58
CA ASP A 118 -17.39 -11.34 14.74
C ASP A 118 -16.21 -12.27 14.42
N PHE A 119 -15.05 -11.69 14.21
CA PHE A 119 -13.81 -12.43 13.99
C PHE A 119 -13.46 -13.25 15.25
N ASN A 120 -13.21 -14.53 15.08
CA ASN A 120 -12.82 -15.40 16.17
C ASN A 120 -11.32 -15.33 16.48
N HIS A 121 -10.89 -15.95 17.57
CA HIS A 121 -9.51 -15.90 18.03
C HIS A 121 -8.50 -16.50 17.02
N ASP A 122 -8.89 -17.55 16.28
CA ASP A 122 -8.00 -18.18 15.29
C ASP A 122 -7.77 -17.24 14.10
N GLU A 123 -8.78 -16.48 13.70
CA GLU A 123 -8.68 -15.50 12.63
C GLU A 123 -7.84 -14.29 13.05
N VAL A 124 -8.03 -13.80 14.28
CA VAL A 124 -7.17 -12.76 14.86
C VAL A 124 -5.72 -13.22 14.92
N PHE A 125 -5.47 -14.44 15.41
CA PHE A 125 -4.13 -15.01 15.48
C PHE A 125 -3.48 -15.15 14.09
N LEU A 126 -4.24 -15.57 13.10
CA LEU A 126 -3.75 -15.71 11.72
C LEU A 126 -3.30 -14.36 11.16
N VAL A 127 -4.08 -13.30 11.35
CA VAL A 127 -3.71 -11.94 10.91
C VAL A 127 -2.53 -11.41 11.74
N ASP A 128 -2.50 -11.70 13.05
CA ASP A 128 -1.42 -11.28 13.95
C ASP A 128 -0.05 -11.86 13.53
N THR A 129 -0.01 -13.09 13.03
CA THR A 129 1.24 -13.69 12.51
C THR A 129 1.84 -12.93 11.32
N LEU A 130 1.04 -12.17 10.58
CA LEU A 130 1.49 -11.41 9.40
C LEU A 130 2.05 -10.04 9.74
N LYS A 131 1.70 -9.47 10.91
CA LYS A 131 2.00 -8.06 11.23
C LYS A 131 3.49 -7.73 11.19
N GLU A 132 4.35 -8.59 11.75
CA GLU A 132 5.80 -8.35 11.78
C GLU A 132 6.43 -8.42 10.39
N HIS A 133 5.97 -9.34 9.56
CA HIS A 133 6.40 -9.44 8.17
C HIS A 133 5.99 -8.19 7.37
N MET A 134 4.75 -7.76 7.52
CA MET A 134 4.25 -6.54 6.87
C MET A 134 5.00 -5.30 7.36
N ALA A 135 5.24 -5.19 8.67
CA ALA A 135 6.00 -4.09 9.26
C ALA A 135 7.43 -4.01 8.69
N TYR A 136 8.11 -5.16 8.61
CA TYR A 136 9.45 -5.23 8.03
C TYR A 136 9.46 -4.81 6.55
N ARG A 137 8.52 -5.32 5.74
CA ARG A 137 8.44 -5.02 4.31
C ARG A 137 8.14 -3.55 4.03
N LEU A 138 7.16 -2.96 4.73
CA LEU A 138 6.82 -1.54 4.57
C LEU A 138 7.96 -0.63 5.06
N TRP A 139 8.57 -0.98 6.18
CA TRP A 139 9.72 -0.24 6.69
C TRP A 139 10.91 -0.28 5.71
N GLN A 140 11.25 -1.46 5.19
CA GLN A 140 12.30 -1.62 4.18
C GLN A 140 12.00 -0.79 2.92
N GLN A 141 10.75 -0.79 2.46
CA GLN A 141 10.34 0.02 1.31
C GLN A 141 10.48 1.52 1.60
N LYS A 142 10.11 1.97 2.80
CA LYS A 142 10.29 3.35 3.24
C LYS A 142 11.77 3.74 3.30
N GLN A 143 12.62 2.90 3.86
CA GLN A 143 14.08 3.14 3.90
C GLN A 143 14.68 3.21 2.50
N ASN A 144 14.30 2.31 1.61
CA ASN A 144 14.76 2.32 0.23
C ASN A 144 14.32 3.60 -0.50
N ARG A 145 13.09 4.09 -0.28
CA ARG A 145 12.64 5.39 -0.82
C ARG A 145 13.47 6.56 -0.28
N MET A 146 13.79 6.57 1.01
CA MET A 146 14.63 7.61 1.61
C MET A 146 16.07 7.55 1.09
N GLN A 147 16.61 6.35 0.89
CA GLN A 147 18.01 6.15 0.50
C GLN A 147 18.25 6.30 -1.00
N PHE A 148 17.29 5.89 -1.84
CA PHE A 148 17.41 5.87 -3.29
C PHE A 148 16.46 6.85 -4.02
N GLY A 149 15.65 7.61 -3.29
CA GLY A 149 14.58 8.44 -3.83
C GLY A 149 13.35 7.61 -4.26
N GLU A 150 12.28 8.30 -4.64
CA GLU A 150 11.14 7.63 -5.27
C GLU A 150 11.56 7.02 -6.60
N LYS A 151 11.22 5.74 -6.83
CA LYS A 151 11.30 5.17 -8.18
C LYS A 151 10.32 5.93 -9.06
N LEU A 152 10.85 6.86 -9.82
CA LEU A 152 10.06 7.64 -10.75
C LEU A 152 9.57 6.71 -11.88
N THR A 153 8.32 6.87 -12.28
CA THR A 153 7.88 6.32 -13.57
C THR A 153 8.67 7.00 -14.69
N VAL A 154 8.80 6.36 -15.85
CA VAL A 154 9.49 6.96 -17.00
C VAL A 154 8.89 8.31 -17.37
N SER A 155 7.56 8.45 -17.26
CA SER A 155 6.87 9.73 -17.51
C SER A 155 7.24 10.79 -16.48
N ALA A 156 7.22 10.49 -15.19
CA ALA A 156 7.61 11.42 -14.14
C ALA A 156 9.09 11.80 -14.22
N ALA A 157 9.97 10.86 -14.58
CA ALA A 157 11.38 11.14 -14.85
C ALA A 157 11.55 12.07 -16.07
N THR A 158 10.74 11.89 -17.10
CA THR A 158 10.76 12.74 -18.31
C THR A 158 10.44 14.19 -17.97
N GLU A 159 9.39 14.44 -17.20
CA GLU A 159 9.02 15.78 -16.77
C GLU A 159 10.05 16.39 -15.82
N LYS A 160 10.44 15.65 -14.78
CA LYS A 160 11.36 16.14 -13.73
C LYS A 160 12.75 16.47 -14.27
N PHE A 161 13.27 15.67 -15.19
CA PHE A 161 14.63 15.83 -15.70
C PHE A 161 14.72 16.38 -17.13
N GLY A 162 13.58 16.78 -17.71
CA GLY A 162 13.53 17.38 -19.04
C GLY A 162 14.05 16.45 -20.14
N LEU A 163 13.63 15.19 -20.12
CA LEU A 163 13.98 14.26 -21.19
C LEU A 163 13.24 14.62 -22.48
N THR A 164 13.92 14.53 -23.61
CA THR A 164 13.27 14.65 -24.92
C THR A 164 12.39 13.43 -25.21
N ARG A 165 11.47 13.54 -26.17
CA ARG A 165 10.61 12.41 -26.59
C ARG A 165 11.43 11.18 -27.00
N GLN A 166 12.56 11.38 -27.68
CA GLN A 166 13.45 10.29 -28.07
C GLN A 166 14.14 9.65 -26.85
N GLU A 167 14.61 10.45 -25.92
CA GLU A 167 15.19 9.97 -24.65
C GLU A 167 14.18 9.24 -23.79
N HIS A 168 12.92 9.70 -23.75
CA HIS A 168 11.81 9.00 -23.10
C HIS A 168 11.62 7.59 -23.68
N ASN A 169 11.52 7.48 -25.01
CA ASN A 169 11.30 6.19 -25.67
C ASN A 169 12.47 5.22 -25.41
N ILE A 170 13.71 5.73 -25.47
CA ILE A 170 14.91 4.94 -25.18
C ILE A 170 14.91 4.50 -23.71
N LEU A 171 14.62 5.40 -22.77
CA LEU A 171 14.56 5.08 -21.35
C LEU A 171 13.51 4.00 -21.06
N HIS A 172 12.34 4.09 -21.67
CA HIS A 172 11.27 3.09 -21.54
C HIS A 172 11.76 1.69 -21.98
N LEU A 173 12.37 1.59 -23.16
CA LEU A 173 12.89 0.32 -23.67
C LEU A 173 14.03 -0.24 -22.82
N LEU A 174 14.88 0.64 -22.26
CA LEU A 174 15.94 0.24 -21.32
C LEU A 174 15.37 -0.34 -20.03
N MET A 175 14.29 0.26 -19.50
CA MET A 175 13.57 -0.21 -18.29
C MET A 175 12.84 -1.52 -18.53
N GLU A 176 12.37 -1.78 -19.76
CA GLU A 176 11.84 -3.09 -20.18
C GLU A 176 12.91 -4.18 -20.35
N GLY A 177 14.17 -3.86 -20.14
CA GLY A 177 15.28 -4.80 -20.27
C GLY A 177 15.73 -5.09 -21.71
N LYS A 178 15.24 -4.32 -22.70
CA LYS A 178 15.63 -4.50 -24.11
C LYS A 178 17.13 -4.25 -24.30
N ASP A 179 17.76 -5.07 -25.13
CA ASP A 179 19.16 -4.86 -25.50
C ASP A 179 19.37 -3.73 -26.51
N ASN A 180 20.60 -3.33 -26.69
CA ASN A 180 20.92 -2.20 -27.56
C ASN A 180 20.61 -2.50 -29.04
N SER A 181 20.72 -3.75 -29.48
CA SER A 181 20.41 -4.14 -30.85
C SER A 181 18.94 -3.96 -31.15
N PHE A 182 18.09 -4.51 -30.25
CA PHE A 182 16.64 -4.35 -30.36
C PHE A 182 16.24 -2.85 -30.39
N ILE A 183 16.83 -2.02 -29.52
CA ILE A 183 16.51 -0.59 -29.46
C ILE A 183 16.89 0.12 -30.76
N CYS A 184 18.06 -0.21 -31.32
CA CYS A 184 18.49 0.35 -32.59
C CYS A 184 17.56 0.01 -33.74
N ASP A 185 17.15 -1.26 -33.84
CA ASP A 185 16.26 -1.74 -34.90
C ASP A 185 14.85 -1.14 -34.72
N TYR A 186 14.33 -1.15 -33.51
CA TYR A 186 12.98 -0.64 -33.20
C TYR A 186 12.84 0.87 -33.45
N LEU A 187 13.85 1.66 -33.09
CA LEU A 187 13.86 3.12 -33.29
C LEU A 187 14.50 3.57 -34.60
N SER A 188 15.00 2.64 -35.41
CA SER A 188 15.72 2.90 -36.67
C SER A 188 16.85 3.88 -36.50
N ILE A 189 17.69 3.67 -35.47
CA ILE A 189 18.88 4.53 -35.17
C ILE A 189 20.17 3.71 -35.13
N SER A 190 21.29 4.38 -35.39
CA SER A 190 22.60 3.74 -35.30
C SER A 190 23.00 3.49 -33.83
N ILE A 191 23.87 2.50 -33.61
CA ILE A 191 24.41 2.21 -32.27
C ILE A 191 25.14 3.40 -31.66
N ASN A 192 25.79 4.23 -32.47
CA ASN A 192 26.45 5.42 -32.00
C ASN A 192 25.46 6.50 -31.56
N THR A 193 24.35 6.64 -32.28
CA THR A 193 23.24 7.53 -31.92
C THR A 193 22.62 7.08 -30.62
N LEU A 194 22.35 5.78 -30.47
CA LEU A 194 21.80 5.21 -29.21
C LEU A 194 22.75 5.49 -28.03
N LYS A 195 24.04 5.21 -28.16
CA LYS A 195 25.02 5.48 -27.10
C LYS A 195 25.04 6.94 -26.68
N LYS A 196 24.91 7.88 -27.61
CA LYS A 196 24.84 9.31 -27.33
C LYS A 196 23.60 9.67 -26.54
N HIS A 197 22.43 9.11 -26.90
CA HIS A 197 21.20 9.31 -26.16
C HIS A 197 21.30 8.72 -24.75
N ILE A 198 21.80 7.50 -24.59
CA ILE A 198 22.00 6.85 -23.28
C ILE A 198 22.90 7.72 -22.39
N LEU A 199 23.98 8.23 -22.90
CA LEU A 199 24.88 9.13 -22.15
C LEU A 199 24.18 10.41 -21.72
N ASN A 200 23.35 11.01 -22.58
CA ASN A 200 22.57 12.18 -22.25
C ASN A 200 21.50 11.89 -21.17
N ILE A 201 20.82 10.73 -21.27
CA ILE A 201 19.87 10.28 -20.27
C ILE A 201 20.57 10.13 -18.91
N TYR A 202 21.71 9.42 -18.86
CA TYR A 202 22.46 9.23 -17.62
C TYR A 202 22.92 10.55 -16.99
N ARG A 203 23.39 11.49 -17.82
CA ARG A 203 23.77 12.83 -17.37
C ARG A 203 22.60 13.60 -16.78
N LYS A 204 21.43 13.56 -17.44
CA LYS A 204 20.21 14.24 -16.98
C LYS A 204 19.66 13.62 -15.70
N LEU A 205 19.69 12.29 -15.58
CA LEU A 205 19.24 11.55 -14.39
C LEU A 205 20.25 11.57 -13.25
N GLY A 206 21.50 12.02 -13.47
CA GLY A 206 22.56 12.01 -12.47
C GLY A 206 23.11 10.62 -12.15
N ILE A 207 22.96 9.65 -13.05
CA ILE A 207 23.40 8.25 -12.88
C ILE A 207 24.61 7.95 -13.78
N ARG A 208 25.34 6.86 -13.46
CA ARG A 208 26.59 6.52 -14.19
C ARG A 208 26.47 5.27 -15.05
N ASN A 209 25.52 4.39 -14.78
CA ASN A 209 25.36 3.13 -15.49
C ASN A 209 23.91 2.62 -15.48
N ARG A 210 23.67 1.56 -16.28
CA ARG A 210 22.33 0.97 -16.43
C ARG A 210 21.79 0.31 -15.16
N VAL A 211 22.65 -0.14 -14.25
CA VAL A 211 22.24 -0.78 -13.00
C VAL A 211 21.56 0.20 -12.03
N GLN A 212 21.81 1.50 -12.24
CA GLN A 212 21.23 2.59 -11.44
C GLN A 212 19.88 3.10 -11.98
N LEU A 213 19.43 2.61 -13.15
CA LEU A 213 18.09 2.83 -13.67
C LEU A 213 17.08 1.99 -12.87
#